data_7a53ac8dcedee25480dc28c666c02bdb
#
_entry.id   7a53ac8dcedee25480dc28c666c02bdb
#
_cell.length_a   1.000
_cell.length_b   1.000
_cell.length_c   1.000
_cell.angle_alpha   90.00
_cell.angle_beta   90.00
_cell.angle_gamma   90.00
#
_symmetry.space_group_name_H-M   'P 1'
#
loop_
_entity.id
_entity.type
_entity.pdbx_description
1 polymer ?
#
loop_
_entity_poly.entity_id
_entity_poly.type
_entity_poly.pdbx_seq_one_letter_code
_entity_poly.pdbx_strand_id
1 'polypeptide(L)'
;MNVAQAVYFVAPQVVEIRERPLEPQKDTVFIRSLVQGISAGTELHFYRGDFPSGMGGDLPGLSKRLEYPLVYGYSNVGIDERGRRVFGFAPHQTCWYANEADLIILDDSISNLDAVFLPSMETALGILQDLQPIPGETIAVMGLGVVGLLVAELLSRQRWINLILVDMKESRRPIAEGLGAVFINPQKESLAEAVQKVTGGRGLDRAVNVSASASALQDLMEVMAMEGLIIEASWYGSRPVSLSLGGAFHRRRLTIKSSQVSNVGGHLG
;
A
#
# COMPACT_ATOMS: atom_id res chain seq x y z
N MET A 1 -30.43 4.95 19.47
CA MET A 1 -29.06 4.42 19.35
C MET A 1 -28.96 3.78 17.98
N ASN A 2 -28.03 4.25 17.12
CA ASN A 2 -27.86 3.65 15.80
C ASN A 2 -27.07 2.35 15.93
N VAL A 3 -27.37 1.35 15.08
CA VAL A 3 -26.73 0.06 15.06
C VAL A 3 -26.13 -0.17 13.67
N ALA A 4 -24.86 -0.45 13.58
CA ALA A 4 -24.19 -0.83 12.34
C ALA A 4 -24.09 -2.36 12.23
N GLN A 5 -24.16 -2.89 11.01
CA GLN A 5 -23.61 -4.22 10.71
C GLN A 5 -22.13 -4.02 10.43
N ALA A 6 -21.26 -4.66 11.19
CA ALA A 6 -19.81 -4.50 11.10
C ALA A 6 -19.10 -5.84 10.89
N VAL A 7 -17.97 -5.79 10.16
CA VAL A 7 -17.10 -6.94 9.95
C VAL A 7 -16.17 -7.08 11.15
N TYR A 8 -16.25 -8.21 11.85
CA TYR A 8 -15.40 -8.55 12.98
C TYR A 8 -14.41 -9.64 12.58
N PHE A 9 -13.15 -9.41 12.83
CA PHE A 9 -12.14 -10.45 12.91
C PHE A 9 -12.23 -11.03 14.32
N VAL A 10 -12.80 -12.23 14.47
CA VAL A 10 -13.08 -12.82 15.80
C VAL A 10 -11.96 -13.69 16.31
N ALA A 11 -11.20 -14.27 15.41
CA ALA A 11 -9.99 -15.04 15.63
C ALA A 11 -9.19 -15.10 14.32
N PRO A 12 -7.94 -15.60 14.32
CA PRO A 12 -7.22 -15.85 13.08
C PRO A 12 -8.04 -16.68 12.10
N GLN A 13 -8.17 -16.18 10.86
CA GLN A 13 -8.91 -16.78 9.75
C GLN A 13 -10.44 -16.90 9.97
N VAL A 14 -10.98 -16.23 10.99
CA VAL A 14 -12.41 -16.23 11.26
C VAL A 14 -12.97 -14.81 11.23
N VAL A 15 -13.95 -14.59 10.36
CA VAL A 15 -14.62 -13.30 10.18
C VAL A 15 -16.13 -13.50 10.33
N GLU A 16 -16.77 -12.58 11.03
CA GLU A 16 -18.22 -12.57 11.24
C GLU A 16 -18.79 -11.18 11.00
N ILE A 17 -20.03 -11.11 10.54
CA ILE A 17 -20.81 -9.87 10.53
C ILE A 17 -21.63 -9.84 11.81
N ARG A 18 -21.43 -8.79 12.62
CA ARG A 18 -22.14 -8.60 13.88
C ARG A 18 -22.77 -7.21 13.97
N GLU A 19 -23.81 -7.12 14.76
CA GLU A 19 -24.34 -5.83 15.17
C GLU A 19 -23.37 -5.10 16.09
N ARG A 20 -23.17 -3.82 15.81
CA ARG A 20 -22.33 -2.90 16.58
C ARG A 20 -23.15 -1.68 16.97
N PRO A 21 -23.51 -1.52 18.26
CA PRO A 21 -24.11 -0.29 18.73
C PRO A 21 -23.15 0.90 18.52
N LEU A 22 -23.68 2.00 18.05
CA LEU A 22 -22.91 3.22 17.81
C LEU A 22 -23.43 4.33 18.73
N GLU A 23 -22.52 4.95 19.46
CA GLU A 23 -22.82 6.09 20.31
C GLU A 23 -22.26 7.37 19.67
N PRO A 24 -23.10 8.39 19.43
CA PRO A 24 -22.60 9.67 18.98
C PRO A 24 -21.72 10.30 20.05
N GLN A 25 -20.57 10.82 19.65
CA GLN A 25 -19.74 11.65 20.52
C GLN A 25 -20.03 13.12 20.23
N LYS A 26 -19.56 14.01 21.12
CA LYS A 26 -19.68 15.45 20.90
C LYS A 26 -18.98 15.82 19.57
N ASP A 27 -19.62 16.69 18.80
CA ASP A 27 -19.10 17.23 17.53
C ASP A 27 -18.87 16.17 16.42
N THR A 28 -19.54 15.01 16.51
CA THR A 28 -19.52 14.00 15.45
C THR A 28 -20.75 14.09 14.56
N VAL A 29 -20.56 13.74 13.28
CA VAL A 29 -21.63 13.58 12.28
C VAL A 29 -21.85 12.11 11.98
N PHE A 30 -23.09 11.75 11.66
CA PHE A 30 -23.45 10.39 11.26
C PHE A 30 -23.22 10.19 9.77
N ILE A 31 -22.56 9.09 9.40
CA ILE A 31 -22.26 8.73 8.02
C ILE A 31 -22.84 7.35 7.72
N ARG A 32 -23.51 7.22 6.58
CA ARG A 32 -23.93 5.94 6.02
C ARG A 32 -22.93 5.54 4.95
N SER A 33 -22.34 4.37 5.10
CA SER A 33 -21.36 3.83 4.14
C SER A 33 -22.03 3.51 2.79
N LEU A 34 -21.35 3.85 1.71
CA LEU A 34 -21.74 3.55 0.33
C LEU A 34 -20.83 2.49 -0.27
N VAL A 35 -19.52 2.68 -0.15
CA VAL A 35 -18.48 1.76 -0.68
C VAL A 35 -17.33 1.71 0.30
N GLN A 36 -16.72 0.52 0.42
CA GLN A 36 -15.56 0.30 1.28
C GLN A 36 -14.49 -0.47 0.51
N GLY A 37 -13.24 -0.03 0.67
CA GLY A 37 -12.09 -0.69 0.07
C GLY A 37 -11.46 -1.69 1.05
N ILE A 38 -11.31 -2.95 0.64
CA ILE A 38 -10.58 -3.97 1.41
C ILE A 38 -9.11 -3.95 1.00
N SER A 39 -8.22 -3.79 1.98
CA SER A 39 -6.78 -3.86 1.75
C SER A 39 -6.27 -5.29 1.84
N ALA A 40 -5.96 -5.89 0.70
CA ALA A 40 -5.37 -7.22 0.64
C ALA A 40 -3.94 -7.30 1.25
N GLY A 41 -3.28 -6.18 1.49
CA GLY A 41 -2.02 -6.11 2.24
C GLY A 41 -2.27 -6.13 3.74
N THR A 42 -2.61 -4.97 4.29
CA THR A 42 -2.72 -4.72 5.73
C THR A 42 -3.79 -5.59 6.41
N GLU A 43 -4.99 -5.68 5.86
CA GLU A 43 -6.10 -6.39 6.51
C GLU A 43 -5.89 -7.91 6.55
N LEU A 44 -5.14 -8.47 5.61
CA LEU A 44 -4.77 -9.88 5.67
C LEU A 44 -3.85 -10.22 6.86
N HIS A 45 -3.08 -9.27 7.39
CA HIS A 45 -2.32 -9.49 8.62
C HIS A 45 -3.27 -9.69 9.80
N PHE A 46 -4.33 -8.88 9.90
CA PHE A 46 -5.37 -9.04 10.94
C PHE A 46 -6.17 -10.32 10.73
N TYR A 47 -6.51 -10.65 9.48
CA TYR A 47 -7.18 -11.91 9.19
C TYR A 47 -6.35 -13.14 9.58
N ARG A 48 -5.03 -13.11 9.37
CA ARG A 48 -4.14 -14.24 9.68
C ARG A 48 -3.65 -14.28 11.12
N GLY A 49 -3.81 -13.21 11.88
CA GLY A 49 -3.22 -13.08 13.21
C GLY A 49 -1.71 -12.77 13.17
N ASP A 50 -1.22 -12.22 12.08
CA ASP A 50 0.18 -11.94 11.82
C ASP A 50 0.47 -10.44 12.00
N PHE A 51 0.24 -9.93 13.20
CA PHE A 51 0.53 -8.55 13.59
C PHE A 51 1.12 -8.50 15.00
N PRO A 52 1.96 -7.48 15.31
CA PRO A 52 2.60 -7.37 16.62
C PRO A 52 1.58 -7.25 17.76
N SER A 53 1.78 -8.01 18.83
CA SER A 53 0.94 -7.91 20.04
C SER A 53 1.08 -6.52 20.67
N GLY A 54 -0.04 -5.95 21.11
CA GLY A 54 -0.08 -4.63 21.74
C GLY A 54 0.06 -3.45 20.78
N MET A 55 0.06 -3.71 19.46
CA MET A 55 0.00 -2.66 18.44
C MET A 55 -1.27 -1.82 18.63
N GLY A 56 -1.15 -0.50 18.58
CA GLY A 56 -2.26 0.44 18.54
C GLY A 56 -2.74 0.70 17.11
N GLY A 57 -3.95 1.17 16.96
CA GLY A 57 -4.41 1.73 15.68
C GLY A 57 -3.84 3.13 15.50
N ASP A 58 -3.08 3.35 14.44
CA ASP A 58 -2.41 4.63 14.15
C ASP A 58 -3.34 5.63 13.42
N LEU A 59 -4.54 5.20 13.04
CA LEU A 59 -5.49 6.02 12.30
C LEU A 59 -6.68 6.45 13.16
N PRO A 60 -7.25 7.65 12.92
CA PRO A 60 -8.48 8.11 13.56
C PRO A 60 -9.61 7.08 13.39
N GLY A 61 -10.38 6.84 14.45
CA GLY A 61 -11.52 5.91 14.42
C GLY A 61 -11.19 4.44 14.57
N LEU A 62 -9.91 4.04 14.56
CA LEU A 62 -9.50 2.67 14.87
C LEU A 62 -9.34 2.44 16.38
N SER A 63 -9.45 1.18 16.78
CA SER A 63 -9.24 0.78 18.18
C SER A 63 -7.82 1.14 18.63
N LYS A 64 -7.69 1.73 19.82
CA LYS A 64 -6.39 2.03 20.43
C LYS A 64 -5.56 0.77 20.73
N ARG A 65 -6.19 -0.40 20.74
CA ARG A 65 -5.54 -1.69 20.95
C ARG A 65 -6.15 -2.70 19.99
N LEU A 66 -5.30 -3.35 19.21
CA LEU A 66 -5.71 -4.34 18.21
C LEU A 66 -5.62 -5.74 18.83
N GLU A 67 -6.76 -6.22 19.32
CA GLU A 67 -6.93 -7.55 19.90
C GLU A 67 -8.25 -8.17 19.43
N TYR A 68 -8.27 -9.49 19.23
CA TYR A 68 -9.51 -10.20 18.89
C TYR A 68 -10.51 -10.25 20.05
N PRO A 69 -11.81 -10.12 19.77
CA PRO A 69 -12.41 -9.76 18.49
C PRO A 69 -12.21 -8.27 18.18
N LEU A 70 -11.82 -7.95 16.96
CA LEU A 70 -11.62 -6.56 16.54
C LEU A 70 -12.40 -6.22 15.27
N VAL A 71 -12.76 -4.95 15.10
CA VAL A 71 -13.20 -4.37 13.83
C VAL A 71 -12.05 -3.60 13.22
N TYR A 72 -11.86 -3.76 11.91
CA TYR A 72 -10.81 -3.09 11.19
C TYR A 72 -11.28 -2.69 9.78
N GLY A 73 -10.49 -1.88 9.14
CA GLY A 73 -10.73 -1.26 7.85
C GLY A 73 -10.40 0.23 7.96
N TYR A 74 -10.06 0.87 6.86
CA TYR A 74 -9.66 2.27 6.86
C TYR A 74 -9.99 3.00 5.56
N SER A 75 -10.76 2.38 4.68
CA SER A 75 -11.19 3.00 3.43
C SER A 75 -12.71 2.93 3.33
N ASN A 76 -13.37 4.02 3.70
CA ASN A 76 -14.83 4.08 3.74
C ASN A 76 -15.32 5.38 3.06
N VAL A 77 -16.10 5.21 2.00
CA VAL A 77 -16.83 6.29 1.34
C VAL A 77 -18.27 6.22 1.77
N GLY A 78 -18.81 7.33 2.22
CA GLY A 78 -20.18 7.42 2.72
C GLY A 78 -20.87 8.72 2.35
N ILE A 79 -22.08 8.85 2.85
CA ILE A 79 -22.87 10.06 2.76
C ILE A 79 -23.25 10.51 4.18
N ASP A 80 -22.99 11.78 4.49
CA ASP A 80 -23.32 12.35 5.78
C ASP A 80 -24.79 12.81 5.88
N GLU A 81 -25.19 13.29 7.06
CA GLU A 81 -26.57 13.78 7.34
C GLU A 81 -26.97 14.99 6.49
N ARG A 82 -26.00 15.72 5.93
CA ARG A 82 -26.22 16.87 5.05
C ARG A 82 -26.26 16.48 3.57
N GLY A 83 -26.15 15.17 3.26
CA GLY A 83 -26.13 14.67 1.89
C GLY A 83 -24.79 14.85 1.17
N ARG A 84 -23.71 15.20 1.86
CA ARG A 84 -22.36 15.33 1.28
C ARG A 84 -21.72 13.97 1.17
N ARG A 85 -21.05 13.69 0.05
CA ARG A 85 -20.20 12.53 -0.09
C ARG A 85 -18.88 12.76 0.63
N VAL A 86 -18.50 11.81 1.48
CA VAL A 86 -17.30 11.93 2.31
C VAL A 86 -16.48 10.67 2.27
N PHE A 87 -15.16 10.82 2.37
CA PHE A 87 -14.25 9.75 2.70
C PHE A 87 -13.82 9.87 4.16
N GLY A 88 -13.66 8.73 4.85
CA GLY A 88 -13.12 8.70 6.19
C GLY A 88 -12.45 7.36 6.52
N PHE A 89 -11.51 7.42 7.47
CA PHE A 89 -10.84 6.25 8.03
C PHE A 89 -11.78 5.56 9.03
N ALA A 90 -12.55 4.61 8.56
CA ALA A 90 -13.51 3.88 9.39
C ALA A 90 -13.47 2.38 9.09
N PRO A 91 -13.74 1.54 10.11
CA PRO A 91 -13.84 0.10 9.93
C PRO A 91 -14.91 -0.29 8.92
N HIS A 92 -14.87 -1.55 8.43
CA HIS A 92 -15.90 -2.09 7.56
C HIS A 92 -17.23 -2.25 8.30
N GLN A 93 -18.13 -1.30 8.08
CA GLN A 93 -19.45 -1.27 8.71
C GLN A 93 -20.44 -0.42 7.91
N THR A 94 -21.74 -0.63 8.11
CA THR A 94 -22.79 0.01 7.32
C THR A 94 -22.98 1.49 7.63
N CYS A 95 -22.63 1.92 8.83
CA CYS A 95 -22.69 3.34 9.24
C CYS A 95 -21.71 3.61 10.39
N TRP A 96 -21.37 4.87 10.61
CA TRP A 96 -20.38 5.28 11.60
C TRP A 96 -20.52 6.75 11.97
N TYR A 97 -19.86 7.15 13.07
CA TYR A 97 -19.71 8.55 13.47
C TYR A 97 -18.27 8.98 13.32
N ALA A 98 -18.03 10.21 12.89
CA ALA A 98 -16.71 10.83 12.86
C ALA A 98 -16.79 12.33 13.19
N ASN A 99 -15.67 12.91 13.67
CA ASN A 99 -15.55 14.35 13.69
C ASN A 99 -15.54 14.89 12.27
N GLU A 100 -16.21 16.02 12.03
CA GLU A 100 -16.26 16.60 10.70
C GLU A 100 -14.88 16.98 10.16
N ALA A 101 -13.95 17.35 11.06
CA ALA A 101 -12.56 17.68 10.71
C ALA A 101 -11.74 16.46 10.21
N ASP A 102 -12.16 15.23 10.53
CA ASP A 102 -11.50 13.99 10.11
C ASP A 102 -12.04 13.47 8.77
N LEU A 103 -13.01 14.17 8.17
CA LEU A 103 -13.65 13.78 6.93
C LEU A 103 -13.09 14.56 5.74
N ILE A 104 -12.89 13.85 4.63
CA ILE A 104 -12.58 14.47 3.35
C ILE A 104 -13.87 14.56 2.53
N ILE A 105 -14.34 15.78 2.26
CA ILE A 105 -15.47 16.00 1.37
C ILE A 105 -15.02 15.69 -0.05
N LEU A 106 -15.74 14.77 -0.71
CA LEU A 106 -15.41 14.33 -2.07
C LEU A 106 -16.01 15.27 -3.12
N ASP A 107 -15.20 15.65 -4.08
CA ASP A 107 -15.64 16.35 -5.28
C ASP A 107 -16.54 15.45 -6.13
N ASP A 108 -17.54 16.03 -6.81
CA ASP A 108 -18.50 15.29 -7.62
C ASP A 108 -17.89 14.58 -8.83
N SER A 109 -16.71 15.03 -9.28
CA SER A 109 -15.96 14.40 -10.37
C SER A 109 -15.30 13.08 -9.98
N ILE A 110 -15.14 12.81 -8.67
CA ILE A 110 -14.51 11.58 -8.17
C ILE A 110 -15.60 10.55 -7.90
N SER A 111 -15.51 9.38 -8.54
CA SER A 111 -16.44 8.29 -8.26
C SER A 111 -16.21 7.69 -6.86
N ASN A 112 -17.24 7.04 -6.30
CA ASN A 112 -17.09 6.34 -5.01
C ASN A 112 -16.07 5.20 -5.12
N LEU A 113 -15.98 4.54 -6.30
CA LEU A 113 -15.04 3.45 -6.54
C LEU A 113 -13.59 3.95 -6.66
N ASP A 114 -13.37 5.17 -7.13
CA ASP A 114 -12.03 5.77 -7.16
C ASP A 114 -11.65 6.29 -5.78
N ALA A 115 -12.58 6.89 -5.05
CA ALA A 115 -12.34 7.46 -3.74
C ALA A 115 -11.87 6.42 -2.69
N VAL A 116 -12.26 5.15 -2.81
CA VAL A 116 -11.78 4.09 -1.90
C VAL A 116 -10.29 3.80 -2.04
N PHE A 117 -9.64 4.23 -3.13
CA PHE A 117 -8.19 4.10 -3.30
C PHE A 117 -7.39 5.25 -2.68
N LEU A 118 -8.04 6.24 -2.07
CA LEU A 118 -7.37 7.41 -1.50
C LEU A 118 -6.20 7.05 -0.56
N PRO A 119 -6.32 6.11 0.41
CA PRO A 119 -5.19 5.73 1.25
C PRO A 119 -4.07 5.02 0.48
N SER A 120 -4.42 4.23 -0.54
CA SER A 120 -3.43 3.55 -1.38
C SER A 120 -2.70 4.53 -2.31
N MET A 121 -3.41 5.56 -2.79
CA MET A 121 -2.81 6.63 -3.59
C MET A 121 -1.88 7.51 -2.74
N GLU A 122 -2.27 7.85 -1.51
CA GLU A 122 -1.41 8.54 -0.54
C GLU A 122 -0.11 7.74 -0.32
N THR A 123 -0.23 6.43 -0.10
CA THR A 123 0.93 5.53 0.02
C THR A 123 1.81 5.58 -1.24
N ALA A 124 1.21 5.50 -2.43
CA ALA A 124 1.96 5.53 -3.69
C ALA A 124 2.68 6.87 -3.92
N LEU A 125 2.05 7.98 -3.55
CA LEU A 125 2.67 9.32 -3.62
C LEU A 125 3.83 9.43 -2.62
N GLY A 126 3.67 8.95 -1.38
CA GLY A 126 4.74 8.91 -0.38
C GLY A 126 5.95 8.10 -0.86
N ILE A 127 5.70 6.91 -1.44
CA ILE A 127 6.76 6.10 -2.07
C ILE A 127 7.49 6.88 -3.15
N LEU A 128 6.76 7.62 -4.02
CA LEU A 128 7.36 8.40 -5.08
C LEU A 128 8.22 9.54 -4.55
N GLN A 129 7.76 10.21 -3.47
CA GLN A 129 8.51 11.25 -2.78
C GLN A 129 9.80 10.71 -2.14
N ASP A 130 9.75 9.51 -1.56
CA ASP A 130 10.92 8.84 -0.98
C ASP A 130 11.88 8.35 -2.06
N LEU A 131 11.35 7.89 -3.19
CA LEU A 131 12.13 7.37 -4.33
C LEU A 131 12.92 8.46 -5.05
N GLN A 132 12.36 9.67 -5.21
CA GLN A 132 12.99 10.82 -5.89
C GLN A 132 13.61 10.45 -7.25
N PRO A 133 12.83 9.97 -8.23
CA PRO A 133 13.35 9.48 -9.49
C PRO A 133 14.06 10.59 -10.28
N ILE A 134 15.14 10.25 -10.98
CA ILE A 134 15.99 11.17 -11.76
C ILE A 134 15.89 10.79 -13.26
N PRO A 135 15.94 11.77 -14.17
CA PRO A 135 15.95 11.50 -15.61
C PRO A 135 17.04 10.53 -16.06
N GLY A 136 16.65 9.54 -16.88
CA GLY A 136 17.54 8.52 -17.42
C GLY A 136 17.69 7.27 -16.56
N GLU A 137 17.13 7.24 -15.35
CA GLU A 137 17.17 6.06 -14.48
C GLU A 137 16.31 4.92 -15.00
N THR A 138 16.73 3.71 -14.67
CA THR A 138 15.94 2.49 -14.80
C THR A 138 15.42 2.10 -13.43
N ILE A 139 14.10 2.08 -13.30
CA ILE A 139 13.39 1.88 -12.01
C ILE A 139 12.54 0.63 -12.10
N ALA A 140 12.63 -0.24 -11.09
CA ALA A 140 11.77 -1.42 -10.99
C ALA A 140 10.72 -1.25 -9.88
N VAL A 141 9.49 -1.77 -10.12
CA VAL A 141 8.47 -1.97 -9.09
C VAL A 141 8.23 -3.46 -8.94
N MET A 142 8.52 -4.01 -7.77
CA MET A 142 8.38 -5.42 -7.41
C MET A 142 7.12 -5.65 -6.60
N GLY A 143 6.17 -6.37 -7.19
CA GLY A 143 4.83 -6.62 -6.65
C GLY A 143 3.79 -5.66 -7.24
N LEU A 144 2.90 -6.17 -8.09
CA LEU A 144 1.86 -5.40 -8.77
C LEU A 144 0.47 -5.63 -8.14
N GLY A 145 0.42 -5.51 -6.80
CA GLY A 145 -0.82 -5.32 -6.06
C GLY A 145 -1.37 -3.90 -6.26
N VAL A 146 -2.35 -3.48 -5.45
CA VAL A 146 -2.97 -2.15 -5.56
C VAL A 146 -1.92 -1.04 -5.48
N VAL A 147 -1.10 -1.03 -4.42
CA VAL A 147 -0.08 0.01 -4.24
C VAL A 147 0.96 -0.02 -5.36
N GLY A 148 1.46 -1.22 -5.73
CA GLY A 148 2.46 -1.35 -6.80
C GLY A 148 1.94 -0.87 -8.17
N LEU A 149 0.67 -1.12 -8.48
CA LEU A 149 0.05 -0.62 -9.72
C LEU A 149 -0.13 0.90 -9.68
N LEU A 150 -0.48 1.49 -8.54
CA LEU A 150 -0.58 2.95 -8.41
C LEU A 150 0.80 3.62 -8.51
N VAL A 151 1.84 3.04 -7.88
CA VAL A 151 3.23 3.50 -8.05
C VAL A 151 3.65 3.40 -9.52
N ALA A 152 3.36 2.27 -10.18
CA ALA A 152 3.67 2.08 -11.59
C ALA A 152 2.98 3.11 -12.49
N GLU A 153 1.71 3.39 -12.25
CA GLU A 153 0.94 4.42 -12.95
C GLU A 153 1.58 5.81 -12.79
N LEU A 154 1.94 6.20 -11.57
CA LEU A 154 2.59 7.49 -11.30
C LEU A 154 3.98 7.59 -11.98
N LEU A 155 4.76 6.51 -11.95
CA LEU A 155 6.07 6.44 -12.61
C LEU A 155 5.95 6.45 -14.13
N SER A 156 4.98 5.77 -14.71
CA SER A 156 4.78 5.70 -16.16
C SER A 156 4.52 7.08 -16.81
N ARG A 157 3.99 8.02 -16.03
CA ARG A 157 3.79 9.43 -16.46
C ARG A 157 5.09 10.20 -16.58
N GLN A 158 6.18 9.69 -16.00
CA GLN A 158 7.51 10.28 -16.07
C GLN A 158 8.28 9.69 -17.26
N ARG A 159 8.02 10.20 -18.47
CA ARG A 159 8.54 9.65 -19.73
C ARG A 159 10.07 9.65 -19.88
N TRP A 160 10.77 10.17 -18.90
CA TRP A 160 12.22 10.26 -18.85
C TRP A 160 12.89 9.16 -18.03
N ILE A 161 12.14 8.18 -17.51
CA ILE A 161 12.65 6.99 -16.86
C ILE A 161 12.36 5.72 -17.69
N ASN A 162 13.14 4.67 -17.45
CA ASN A 162 12.87 3.33 -17.96
C ASN A 162 12.18 2.52 -16.85
N LEU A 163 10.96 2.06 -17.09
CA LEU A 163 10.16 1.37 -16.09
C LEU A 163 10.14 -0.13 -16.30
N ILE A 164 10.48 -0.89 -15.26
CA ILE A 164 10.38 -2.35 -15.20
C ILE A 164 9.35 -2.71 -14.14
N LEU A 165 8.38 -3.56 -14.47
CA LEU A 165 7.35 -4.03 -13.57
C LEU A 165 7.48 -5.54 -13.37
N VAL A 166 7.57 -5.98 -12.12
CA VAL A 166 7.85 -7.37 -11.77
C VAL A 166 6.71 -7.95 -10.94
N ASP A 167 6.11 -9.03 -11.41
CA ASP A 167 5.09 -9.78 -10.66
C ASP A 167 5.04 -11.25 -11.11
N MET A 168 4.71 -12.15 -10.20
CA MET A 168 4.54 -13.57 -10.50
C MET A 168 3.24 -13.86 -11.28
N LYS A 169 2.25 -12.96 -11.22
CA LYS A 169 0.95 -13.12 -11.88
C LYS A 169 1.01 -12.60 -13.31
N GLU A 170 1.00 -13.50 -14.26
CA GLU A 170 1.00 -13.18 -15.70
C GLU A 170 -0.15 -12.27 -16.12
N SER A 171 -1.27 -12.32 -15.43
CA SER A 171 -2.42 -11.44 -15.66
C SER A 171 -2.12 -9.95 -15.47
N ARG A 172 -0.96 -9.59 -14.90
CA ARG A 172 -0.49 -8.20 -14.75
C ARG A 172 0.24 -7.67 -15.98
N ARG A 173 0.71 -8.55 -16.86
CA ARG A 173 1.45 -8.18 -18.09
C ARG A 173 0.70 -7.17 -18.96
N PRO A 174 -0.59 -7.37 -19.33
CA PRO A 174 -1.27 -6.40 -20.19
C PRO A 174 -1.36 -4.99 -19.59
N ILE A 175 -1.47 -4.89 -18.24
CA ILE A 175 -1.47 -3.60 -17.55
C ILE A 175 -0.08 -2.97 -17.65
N ALA A 176 0.98 -3.73 -17.38
CA ALA A 176 2.35 -3.24 -17.45
C ALA A 176 2.72 -2.73 -18.85
N GLU A 177 2.38 -3.50 -19.88
CA GLU A 177 2.60 -3.13 -21.28
C GLU A 177 1.77 -1.91 -21.68
N GLY A 178 0.54 -1.80 -21.20
CA GLY A 178 -0.32 -0.61 -21.38
C GLY A 178 0.27 0.66 -20.76
N LEU A 179 1.08 0.53 -19.70
CA LEU A 179 1.85 1.62 -19.10
C LEU A 179 3.18 1.92 -19.82
N GLY A 180 3.51 1.16 -20.89
CA GLY A 180 4.78 1.29 -21.60
C GLY A 180 5.99 0.73 -20.85
N ALA A 181 5.78 -0.12 -19.86
CA ALA A 181 6.81 -0.73 -19.04
C ALA A 181 7.23 -2.11 -19.57
N VAL A 182 8.46 -2.51 -19.26
CA VAL A 182 8.90 -3.90 -19.43
C VAL A 182 8.35 -4.74 -18.30
N PHE A 183 7.60 -5.79 -18.61
CA PHE A 183 7.09 -6.71 -17.60
C PHE A 183 7.99 -7.95 -17.48
N ILE A 184 8.33 -8.32 -16.24
CA ILE A 184 9.13 -9.51 -15.92
C ILE A 184 8.32 -10.40 -14.97
N ASN A 185 8.19 -11.68 -15.33
CA ASN A 185 7.65 -12.69 -14.44
C ASN A 185 8.79 -13.59 -13.92
N PRO A 186 9.23 -13.47 -12.67
CA PRO A 186 10.37 -14.19 -12.13
C PRO A 186 10.16 -15.70 -12.00
N GLN A 187 8.93 -16.18 -12.19
CA GLN A 187 8.65 -17.62 -12.28
C GLN A 187 8.90 -18.20 -13.69
N LYS A 188 9.00 -17.34 -14.71
CA LYS A 188 9.14 -17.74 -16.11
C LYS A 188 10.49 -17.37 -16.72
N GLU A 189 11.13 -16.36 -16.19
CA GLU A 189 12.39 -15.82 -16.70
C GLU A 189 13.28 -15.31 -15.56
N SER A 190 14.58 -15.29 -15.80
CA SER A 190 15.56 -14.78 -14.82
C SER A 190 15.43 -13.26 -14.71
N LEU A 191 15.15 -12.76 -13.49
CA LEU A 191 15.15 -11.32 -13.21
C LEU A 191 16.49 -10.69 -13.56
N ALA A 192 17.60 -11.37 -13.22
CA ALA A 192 18.97 -10.86 -13.47
C ALA A 192 19.26 -10.71 -14.97
N GLU A 193 18.93 -11.71 -15.77
CA GLU A 193 19.13 -11.66 -17.23
C GLU A 193 18.24 -10.59 -17.90
N ALA A 194 16.97 -10.51 -17.47
CA ALA A 194 16.06 -9.52 -17.99
C ALA A 194 16.50 -8.09 -17.67
N VAL A 195 16.90 -7.81 -16.42
CA VAL A 195 17.43 -6.51 -16.01
C VAL A 195 18.76 -6.21 -16.74
N GLN A 196 19.66 -7.18 -16.85
CA GLN A 196 20.91 -7.02 -17.59
C GLN A 196 20.66 -6.61 -19.03
N LYS A 197 19.70 -7.24 -19.70
CA LYS A 197 19.32 -6.92 -21.08
C LYS A 197 18.78 -5.50 -21.22
N VAL A 198 17.85 -5.10 -20.32
CA VAL A 198 17.20 -3.76 -20.38
C VAL A 198 18.18 -2.65 -20.04
N THR A 199 19.11 -2.89 -19.10
CA THR A 199 20.05 -1.87 -18.60
C THR A 199 21.40 -1.88 -19.28
N GLY A 200 21.64 -2.79 -20.25
CA GLY A 200 22.96 -2.98 -20.87
C GLY A 200 24.02 -3.45 -19.86
N GLY A 201 23.63 -4.17 -18.80
CA GLY A 201 24.53 -4.66 -17.76
C GLY A 201 24.75 -3.71 -16.59
N ARG A 202 24.22 -2.49 -16.59
CA ARG A 202 24.40 -1.49 -15.53
C ARG A 202 23.68 -1.86 -14.24
N GLY A 203 22.53 -2.50 -14.33
CA GLY A 203 21.65 -2.77 -13.22
C GLY A 203 20.60 -1.65 -12.99
N LEU A 204 19.75 -1.84 -11.98
CA LEU A 204 18.68 -0.90 -11.61
C LEU A 204 19.25 0.26 -10.78
N ASP A 205 18.88 1.49 -11.13
CA ASP A 205 19.26 2.67 -10.35
C ASP A 205 18.42 2.76 -9.07
N ARG A 206 17.11 2.52 -9.21
CA ARG A 206 16.17 2.50 -8.09
C ARG A 206 15.21 1.33 -8.19
N ALA A 207 14.66 0.94 -7.06
CA ALA A 207 13.60 -0.07 -7.01
C ALA A 207 12.60 0.26 -5.89
N VAL A 208 11.37 -0.21 -6.08
CA VAL A 208 10.32 -0.20 -5.05
C VAL A 208 9.90 -1.64 -4.79
N ASN A 209 9.97 -2.08 -3.54
CA ASN A 209 9.43 -3.36 -3.12
C ASN A 209 8.12 -3.18 -2.35
N VAL A 210 7.04 -3.72 -2.89
CA VAL A 210 5.70 -3.77 -2.27
C VAL A 210 5.12 -5.19 -2.33
N SER A 211 6.00 -6.19 -2.43
CA SER A 211 5.61 -7.59 -2.56
C SER A 211 5.39 -8.32 -1.24
N ALA A 212 5.88 -7.76 -0.12
CA ALA A 212 5.96 -8.41 1.19
C ALA A 212 6.70 -9.77 1.16
N SER A 213 7.67 -9.91 0.24
CA SER A 213 8.51 -11.10 0.07
C SER A 213 9.97 -10.78 0.34
N ALA A 214 10.57 -11.47 1.33
CA ALA A 214 11.99 -11.33 1.64
C ALA A 214 12.89 -11.80 0.48
N SER A 215 12.49 -12.85 -0.24
CA SER A 215 13.22 -13.30 -1.42
C SER A 215 13.19 -12.28 -2.55
N ALA A 216 12.07 -11.63 -2.77
CA ALA A 216 11.95 -10.57 -3.78
C ALA A 216 12.85 -9.37 -3.45
N LEU A 217 12.95 -8.99 -2.17
CA LEU A 217 13.88 -7.95 -1.73
C LEU A 217 15.35 -8.38 -1.95
N GLN A 218 15.69 -9.64 -1.65
CA GLN A 218 17.00 -10.19 -1.92
C GLN A 218 17.33 -10.17 -3.42
N ASP A 219 16.38 -10.61 -4.25
CA ASP A 219 16.56 -10.65 -5.72
C ASP A 219 16.75 -9.22 -6.29
N LEU A 220 16.03 -8.24 -5.75
CA LEU A 220 16.25 -6.83 -6.12
C LEU A 220 17.68 -6.38 -5.79
N MET A 221 18.21 -6.69 -4.59
CA MET A 221 19.58 -6.30 -4.23
C MET A 221 20.61 -6.84 -5.24
N GLU A 222 20.41 -8.05 -5.77
CA GLU A 222 21.35 -8.68 -6.71
C GLU A 222 21.35 -8.04 -8.10
N VAL A 223 20.33 -7.26 -8.45
CA VAL A 223 20.19 -6.63 -9.78
C VAL A 223 20.34 -5.10 -9.75
N MET A 224 20.59 -4.50 -8.57
CA MET A 224 20.84 -3.07 -8.44
C MET A 224 22.18 -2.64 -9.02
N ALA A 225 22.23 -1.42 -9.52
CA ALA A 225 23.49 -0.73 -9.89
C ALA A 225 24.29 -0.32 -8.65
N MET A 226 25.51 0.23 -8.85
CA MET A 226 26.30 0.85 -7.80
C MET A 226 25.53 2.02 -7.16
N GLU A 227 25.53 2.07 -5.83
CA GLU A 227 24.82 3.10 -5.03
C GLU A 227 23.30 3.13 -5.24
N GLY A 228 22.71 2.02 -5.73
CA GLY A 228 21.30 1.91 -5.99
C GLY A 228 20.45 2.04 -4.72
N LEU A 229 19.24 2.59 -4.88
CA LEU A 229 18.27 2.81 -3.82
C LEU A 229 17.10 1.83 -3.95
N ILE A 230 16.76 1.12 -2.89
CA ILE A 230 15.55 0.33 -2.78
C ILE A 230 14.62 0.98 -1.75
N ILE A 231 13.43 1.34 -2.18
CA ILE A 231 12.34 1.72 -1.28
C ILE A 231 11.59 0.45 -0.86
N GLU A 232 11.68 0.11 0.42
CA GLU A 232 10.94 -0.99 1.01
C GLU A 232 9.67 -0.45 1.67
N ALA A 233 8.53 -0.68 1.05
CA ALA A 233 7.23 -0.23 1.52
C ALA A 233 6.30 -1.38 1.92
N SER A 234 6.83 -2.61 1.96
CA SER A 234 6.09 -3.78 2.42
C SER A 234 5.99 -3.80 3.95
N TRP A 235 4.81 -4.13 4.45
CA TRP A 235 4.67 -4.51 5.85
C TRP A 235 4.76 -6.03 6.00
N TYR A 236 5.77 -6.50 6.75
CA TYR A 236 6.01 -7.93 6.97
C TYR A 236 5.26 -8.49 8.19
N GLY A 237 4.44 -7.66 8.87
CA GLY A 237 3.77 -8.06 10.11
C GLY A 237 4.77 -8.31 11.24
N SER A 238 4.60 -9.41 11.97
CA SER A 238 5.51 -9.85 13.05
C SER A 238 6.68 -10.72 12.55
N ARG A 239 6.77 -11.00 11.24
CA ARG A 239 7.75 -11.93 10.69
C ARG A 239 9.14 -11.29 10.54
N PRO A 240 10.22 -11.93 11.05
CA PRO A 240 11.57 -11.47 10.76
C PRO A 240 11.93 -11.68 9.29
N VAL A 241 12.73 -10.76 8.74
CA VAL A 241 13.26 -10.83 7.37
C VAL A 241 14.76 -11.04 7.44
N SER A 242 15.26 -12.11 6.78
CA SER A 242 16.68 -12.42 6.69
C SER A 242 17.22 -12.05 5.31
N LEU A 243 18.31 -11.27 5.25
CA LEU A 243 18.94 -10.79 4.03
C LEU A 243 20.44 -11.06 4.04
N SER A 244 21.00 -11.37 2.87
CA SER A 244 22.45 -11.57 2.65
C SER A 244 23.14 -10.23 2.40
N LEU A 245 23.53 -9.53 3.46
CA LEU A 245 24.10 -8.18 3.35
C LEU A 245 25.59 -8.17 2.95
N GLY A 246 26.31 -9.28 3.04
CA GLY A 246 27.75 -9.37 2.67
C GLY A 246 28.02 -9.39 1.16
N GLY A 247 27.01 -9.62 0.33
CA GLY A 247 27.10 -9.68 -1.13
C GLY A 247 26.91 -8.34 -1.81
N ALA A 248 25.91 -8.26 -2.68
CA ALA A 248 25.59 -7.08 -3.48
C ALA A 248 25.35 -5.83 -2.63
N PHE A 249 24.63 -5.95 -1.51
CA PHE A 249 24.35 -4.83 -0.61
C PHE A 249 25.63 -4.09 -0.20
N HIS A 250 26.60 -4.82 0.37
CA HIS A 250 27.87 -4.24 0.82
C HIS A 250 28.74 -3.76 -0.34
N ARG A 251 28.91 -4.63 -1.36
CA ARG A 251 29.88 -4.39 -2.44
C ARG A 251 29.45 -3.28 -3.40
N ARG A 252 28.14 -3.07 -3.57
CA ARG A 252 27.57 -2.02 -4.43
C ARG A 252 27.11 -0.80 -3.64
N ARG A 253 27.34 -0.74 -2.32
CA ARG A 253 26.98 0.39 -1.46
C ARG A 253 25.49 0.72 -1.55
N LEU A 254 24.62 -0.30 -1.53
CA LEU A 254 23.18 -0.11 -1.70
C LEU A 254 22.56 0.57 -0.49
N THR A 255 21.49 1.29 -0.73
CA THR A 255 20.61 1.84 0.30
C THR A 255 19.27 1.14 0.26
N ILE A 256 18.80 0.67 1.42
CA ILE A 256 17.41 0.25 1.62
C ILE A 256 16.76 1.27 2.55
N LYS A 257 15.73 1.95 2.07
CA LYS A 257 14.98 2.96 2.83
C LYS A 257 13.55 2.48 3.01
N SER A 258 13.04 2.51 4.23
CA SER A 258 11.62 2.25 4.48
C SER A 258 10.77 3.43 4.01
N SER A 259 9.58 3.13 3.48
CA SER A 259 8.55 4.13 3.21
C SER A 259 7.28 3.74 3.96
N GLN A 260 6.70 4.68 4.70
CA GLN A 260 5.49 4.51 5.49
C GLN A 260 4.51 5.64 5.19
N VAL A 261 3.24 5.28 5.01
CA VAL A 261 2.14 6.23 4.83
C VAL A 261 1.92 7.09 6.08
N SER A 262 1.24 8.21 5.94
CA SER A 262 0.83 9.15 7.01
C SER A 262 1.90 10.10 7.53
N ASN A 263 3.10 10.10 6.95
CA ASN A 263 4.12 11.10 7.27
C ASN A 263 4.74 11.63 5.99
N VAL A 264 4.64 12.94 5.79
CA VAL A 264 5.40 13.62 4.74
C VAL A 264 6.87 13.66 5.17
N GLY A 265 7.77 13.27 4.26
CA GLY A 265 9.22 13.33 4.55
C GLY A 265 9.62 14.73 5.01
N GLY A 266 10.46 14.83 6.05
CA GLY A 266 10.84 16.12 6.68
C GLY A 266 11.48 17.15 5.73
N HIS A 267 11.82 16.73 4.49
CA HIS A 267 12.29 17.62 3.43
C HIS A 267 11.14 18.29 2.62
N LEU A 268 9.89 17.89 2.87
CA LEU A 268 8.69 18.42 2.21
C LEU A 268 7.75 19.14 3.19
N GLY A 269 8.04 19.08 4.50
CA GLY A 269 7.24 19.70 5.56
C GLY A 269 7.79 21.02 6.04
#